data_ccc7c47bf144b51a60874fbe251288e1
#
_entry.id   ccc7c47bf144b51a60874fbe251288e1
#
_cell.length_a   1.000
_cell.length_b   1.000
_cell.length_c   1.000
_cell.angle_alpha   90.00
_cell.angle_beta   90.00
_cell.angle_gamma   90.00
#
_symmetry.space_group_name_H-M   'P 1'
#
loop_
_entity.id
_entity.type
_entity.pdbx_description
1 polymer ?
#
loop_
_entity_poly.entity_id
_entity_poly.type
_entity_poly.pdbx_seq_one_letter_code
_entity_poly.pdbx_strand_id
1 'polypeptide(L)'
;MNCIGDIAHGLWTHPRDDSRAYRTSRYWAELARTLERGGFDTLFLADIIGANDVWEGRPDAALREGVQHPINDPLLLVPLMAHVTEHLGFGVTVNQSYEVPHLFARRMSTLDHLSEGRAAWNIVTGFLDSAARAAGQTQQLGHDARYDRADDFMALAYKLWEGSWEDDAVVHDRAARIHTRPDKVHRIRHEGPYYQADTIFLSEPSPQRTPVLFQAGASKRGMDFAARHAECIFVSGTKAQARETIADITARAVALGRRRADLRFFVGTIVVVGATEAEARERFAEYRHHASPEAGLAHFSAQTGIDFSRFDLDAPITNPDTQALKSFLESVTTRSGGQVWTPRRLLDQMVLGSRHTPIVGSAEQVADELESWVREADVDGFNLIRTVVPECFTDIVDLLVPELRARGVYKKAYTPGTLRHKLFGTDRLPDRHAAASFRFSPASA
;
A
#
# COMPACT_ATOMS: atom_id res chain seq x y z
N MET A 1 -4.64 6.59 5.24
CA MET A 1 -5.94 6.56 4.49
C MET A 1 -6.55 7.95 4.45
N ASN A 2 -7.45 8.19 3.51
CA ASN A 2 -8.21 9.44 3.43
C ASN A 2 -9.43 9.40 4.39
N CYS A 3 -9.17 9.24 5.67
CA CYS A 3 -10.16 9.14 6.73
C CYS A 3 -9.61 9.65 8.06
N ILE A 4 -10.46 9.73 9.07
CA ILE A 4 -10.12 10.27 10.38
C ILE A 4 -9.23 9.33 11.21
N GLY A 5 -9.63 8.08 11.41
CA GLY A 5 -8.97 7.13 12.30
C GLY A 5 -7.88 6.29 11.65
N ASP A 6 -8.06 5.95 10.39
CA ASP A 6 -7.25 4.96 9.69
C ASP A 6 -7.16 3.65 10.52
N ILE A 7 -5.95 3.16 10.76
CA ILE A 7 -5.68 2.04 11.65
C ILE A 7 -5.14 2.49 13.03
N ALA A 8 -5.07 3.79 13.27
CA ALA A 8 -4.68 4.37 14.55
C ALA A 8 -5.90 4.45 15.49
N HIS A 9 -6.34 3.30 15.96
CA HIS A 9 -7.59 3.09 16.66
C HIS A 9 -7.73 3.99 17.91
N GLY A 10 -8.72 4.90 17.86
CA GLY A 10 -9.02 5.82 18.97
C GLY A 10 -8.16 7.08 19.03
N LEU A 11 -7.04 7.17 18.32
CA LEU A 11 -6.11 8.32 18.43
C LEU A 11 -6.70 9.66 17.93
N TRP A 12 -7.81 9.64 17.21
CA TRP A 12 -8.55 10.86 16.84
C TRP A 12 -9.13 11.60 18.04
N THR A 13 -9.20 10.95 19.23
CA THR A 13 -9.62 11.58 20.49
C THR A 13 -8.48 12.34 21.18
N HIS A 14 -7.24 12.16 20.72
CA HIS A 14 -6.09 12.83 21.26
C HIS A 14 -6.17 14.34 21.00
N PRO A 15 -5.92 15.22 22.01
CA PRO A 15 -6.14 16.68 21.87
C PRO A 15 -5.27 17.34 20.79
N ARG A 16 -4.11 16.77 20.45
CA ARG A 16 -3.23 17.25 19.39
C ARG A 16 -3.48 16.62 18.01
N ASP A 17 -4.44 15.69 17.89
CA ASP A 17 -4.75 15.07 16.59
C ASP A 17 -5.61 15.98 15.73
N ASP A 18 -5.14 16.29 14.53
CA ASP A 18 -5.86 17.07 13.52
C ASP A 18 -6.34 16.21 12.33
N SER A 19 -6.42 14.90 12.51
CA SER A 19 -6.82 13.98 11.42
C SER A 19 -8.21 14.29 10.85
N ARG A 20 -9.11 14.89 11.63
CA ARG A 20 -10.44 15.34 11.14
C ARG A 20 -10.35 16.42 10.04
N ALA A 21 -9.20 17.08 9.89
CA ALA A 21 -8.94 18.03 8.81
C ALA A 21 -8.70 17.34 7.45
N TYR A 22 -8.68 16.01 7.38
CA TYR A 22 -8.51 15.21 6.16
C TYR A 22 -9.44 15.61 5.00
N ARG A 23 -10.52 16.33 5.28
CA ARG A 23 -11.49 16.83 4.30
C ARG A 23 -11.06 18.13 3.61
N THR A 24 -9.91 18.68 3.98
CA THR A 24 -9.43 19.98 3.47
C THR A 24 -8.19 19.81 2.59
N SER A 25 -8.12 20.59 1.53
CA SER A 25 -6.93 20.62 0.66
C SER A 25 -5.67 21.06 1.39
N ARG A 26 -5.80 21.97 2.37
CA ARG A 26 -4.67 22.44 3.18
C ARG A 26 -4.00 21.30 3.93
N TYR A 27 -4.75 20.44 4.61
CA TYR A 27 -4.21 19.29 5.34
C TYR A 27 -3.30 18.42 4.47
N TRP A 28 -3.76 18.05 3.28
CA TRP A 28 -3.01 17.21 2.36
C TRP A 28 -1.80 17.90 1.76
N ALA A 29 -1.92 19.19 1.44
CA ALA A 29 -0.81 19.98 0.93
C ALA A 29 0.31 20.14 1.98
N GLU A 30 -0.04 20.41 3.23
CA GLU A 30 0.91 20.53 4.35
C GLU A 30 1.59 19.20 4.65
N LEU A 31 0.82 18.10 4.68
CA LEU A 31 1.35 16.75 4.85
C LEU A 31 2.37 16.41 3.75
N ALA A 32 2.01 16.63 2.48
CA ALA A 32 2.89 16.33 1.36
C ALA A 32 4.21 17.11 1.43
N ARG A 33 4.15 18.42 1.73
CA ARG A 33 5.35 19.24 1.93
C ARG A 33 6.21 18.75 3.10
N THR A 34 5.59 18.38 4.21
CA THR A 34 6.32 17.85 5.38
C THR A 34 7.06 16.57 5.03
N LEU A 35 6.40 15.63 4.35
CA LEU A 35 7.02 14.38 3.93
C LEU A 35 8.14 14.60 2.91
N GLU A 36 7.94 15.50 1.94
CA GLU A 36 8.99 15.84 0.97
C GLU A 36 10.20 16.49 1.64
N ARG A 37 10.01 17.42 2.58
CA ARG A 37 11.08 18.00 3.39
C ARG A 37 11.86 16.93 4.15
N GLY A 38 11.18 15.91 4.64
CA GLY A 38 11.77 14.75 5.29
C GLY A 38 12.52 13.81 4.33
N GLY A 39 12.35 13.95 3.02
CA GLY A 39 12.98 13.05 2.06
C GLY A 39 12.24 11.71 1.89
N PHE A 40 10.96 11.62 2.20
CA PHE A 40 10.18 10.40 1.99
C PHE A 40 10.07 10.05 0.51
N ASP A 41 10.16 8.77 0.17
CA ASP A 41 10.05 8.33 -1.22
C ASP A 41 8.60 8.39 -1.72
N THR A 42 7.65 7.99 -0.87
CA THR A 42 6.24 7.84 -1.27
C THR A 42 5.31 8.09 -0.09
N LEU A 43 4.25 8.85 -0.30
CA LEU A 43 3.07 8.81 0.56
C LEU A 43 2.17 7.65 0.11
N PHE A 44 1.99 6.68 0.99
CA PHE A 44 1.14 5.51 0.74
C PHE A 44 -0.27 5.74 1.28
N LEU A 45 -1.25 5.73 0.40
CA LEU A 45 -2.66 5.92 0.71
C LEU A 45 -3.39 4.57 0.62
N ALA A 46 -3.58 3.92 1.76
CA ALA A 46 -4.45 2.76 1.86
C ALA A 46 -5.92 3.17 1.65
N ASP A 47 -6.73 2.24 1.16
CA ASP A 47 -8.15 2.44 0.92
C ASP A 47 -8.97 1.18 1.14
N ILE A 48 -10.24 1.35 1.49
CA ILE A 48 -11.27 0.33 1.53
C ILE A 48 -12.55 0.89 0.90
N ILE A 49 -13.32 0.04 0.24
CA ILE A 49 -14.59 0.42 -0.40
C ILE A 49 -15.81 -0.27 0.21
N GLY A 50 -15.61 -0.98 1.31
CA GLY A 50 -16.66 -1.63 2.08
C GLY A 50 -16.70 -1.17 3.53
N ALA A 51 -17.80 -1.37 4.20
CA ALA A 51 -17.95 -1.10 5.62
C ALA A 51 -17.32 -2.20 6.48
N ASN A 52 -16.70 -1.84 7.60
CA ASN A 52 -16.26 -2.77 8.63
C ASN A 52 -17.48 -3.21 9.47
N ASP A 53 -18.26 -4.19 8.95
CA ASP A 53 -19.57 -4.61 9.47
C ASP A 53 -19.60 -6.04 10.05
N VAL A 54 -18.44 -6.61 10.34
CA VAL A 54 -18.34 -7.99 10.89
C VAL A 54 -18.57 -8.02 12.39
N TRP A 55 -18.04 -7.04 13.13
CA TRP A 55 -18.24 -6.92 14.58
C TRP A 55 -19.75 -6.75 14.89
N GLU A 56 -20.34 -7.67 15.67
CA GLU A 56 -21.78 -7.71 15.97
C GLU A 56 -22.69 -7.76 14.72
N GLY A 57 -22.13 -8.06 13.53
CA GLY A 57 -22.87 -8.07 12.27
C GLY A 57 -23.32 -6.70 11.77
N ARG A 58 -22.73 -5.59 12.25
CA ARG A 58 -23.10 -4.21 11.92
C ARG A 58 -21.92 -3.24 12.02
N PRO A 59 -21.96 -2.09 11.33
CA PRO A 59 -20.84 -1.15 11.31
C PRO A 59 -20.79 -0.17 12.50
N ASP A 60 -21.67 -0.28 13.49
CA ASP A 60 -21.88 0.73 14.53
C ASP A 60 -20.62 1.04 15.32
N ALA A 61 -19.85 0.02 15.73
CA ALA A 61 -18.59 0.20 16.44
C ALA A 61 -17.54 0.90 15.55
N ALA A 62 -17.43 0.47 14.30
CA ALA A 62 -16.49 1.09 13.36
C ALA A 62 -16.83 2.57 13.07
N LEU A 63 -18.12 2.90 12.95
CA LEU A 63 -18.59 4.28 12.76
C LEU A 63 -18.34 5.14 14.00
N ARG A 64 -18.70 4.64 15.20
CA ARG A 64 -18.52 5.35 16.47
C ARG A 64 -17.05 5.64 16.73
N GLU A 65 -16.20 4.67 16.49
CA GLU A 65 -14.77 4.73 16.76
C GLU A 65 -13.93 5.33 15.62
N GLY A 66 -14.55 5.66 14.49
CA GLY A 66 -13.83 6.23 13.35
C GLY A 66 -12.87 5.24 12.67
N VAL A 67 -13.17 3.94 12.70
CA VAL A 67 -12.32 2.89 12.13
C VAL A 67 -12.46 2.87 10.62
N GLN A 68 -11.54 3.53 9.92
CA GLN A 68 -11.54 3.67 8.47
C GLN A 68 -12.82 4.31 7.90
N HIS A 69 -13.68 4.83 8.74
CA HIS A 69 -14.92 5.53 8.39
C HIS A 69 -15.07 6.83 9.19
N PRO A 70 -15.62 7.90 8.56
CA PRO A 70 -15.87 8.06 7.13
C PRO A 70 -14.57 8.09 6.31
N ILE A 71 -14.64 7.75 5.01
CA ILE A 71 -13.49 7.72 4.11
C ILE A 71 -13.82 8.41 2.79
N ASN A 72 -12.83 9.07 2.18
CA ASN A 72 -12.92 9.70 0.86
C ASN A 72 -11.97 9.00 -0.13
N ASP A 73 -12.25 9.17 -1.43
CA ASP A 73 -11.44 8.60 -2.51
C ASP A 73 -10.02 9.19 -2.51
N PRO A 74 -8.97 8.37 -2.33
CA PRO A 74 -7.59 8.85 -2.29
C PRO A 74 -7.02 9.25 -3.65
N LEU A 75 -7.56 8.74 -4.77
CA LEU A 75 -7.10 9.11 -6.12
C LEU A 75 -7.24 10.61 -6.38
N LEU A 76 -8.30 11.23 -5.85
CA LEU A 76 -8.58 12.65 -6.07
C LEU A 76 -7.64 13.58 -5.29
N LEU A 77 -6.86 13.06 -4.35
CA LEU A 77 -5.88 13.83 -3.56
C LEU A 77 -4.53 13.95 -4.26
N VAL A 78 -4.18 13.00 -5.13
CA VAL A 78 -2.86 12.95 -5.76
C VAL A 78 -2.53 14.21 -6.54
N PRO A 79 -3.39 14.74 -7.43
CA PRO A 79 -3.08 15.96 -8.18
C PRO A 79 -2.82 17.16 -7.29
N LEU A 80 -3.57 17.29 -6.19
CA LEU A 80 -3.39 18.36 -5.21
C LEU A 80 -2.02 18.30 -4.55
N MET A 81 -1.61 17.12 -4.10
CA MET A 81 -0.33 16.92 -3.42
C MET A 81 0.84 17.01 -4.41
N ALA A 82 0.66 16.47 -5.61
CA ALA A 82 1.66 16.56 -6.68
C ALA A 82 1.95 18.00 -7.10
N HIS A 83 0.92 18.88 -7.08
CA HIS A 83 1.06 20.29 -7.41
C HIS A 83 1.95 21.06 -6.41
N VAL A 84 2.04 20.62 -5.16
CA VAL A 84 2.80 21.31 -4.10
C VAL A 84 4.12 20.61 -3.75
N THR A 85 4.51 19.61 -4.51
CA THR A 85 5.73 18.80 -4.33
C THR A 85 6.41 18.55 -5.68
N GLU A 86 7.71 18.28 -5.65
CA GLU A 86 8.52 18.01 -6.85
C GLU A 86 9.01 16.55 -6.91
N HIS A 87 9.14 15.90 -5.76
CA HIS A 87 9.84 14.63 -5.66
C HIS A 87 9.03 13.50 -5.02
N LEU A 88 8.12 13.83 -4.09
CA LEU A 88 7.33 12.85 -3.36
C LEU A 88 6.47 12.01 -4.32
N GLY A 89 6.56 10.68 -4.21
CA GLY A 89 5.70 9.75 -4.92
C GLY A 89 4.37 9.52 -4.20
N PHE A 90 3.39 8.95 -4.93
CA PHE A 90 2.04 8.73 -4.42
C PHE A 90 1.60 7.31 -4.71
N GLY A 91 1.64 6.44 -3.69
CA GLY A 91 1.15 5.06 -3.76
C GLY A 91 -0.32 5.00 -3.35
N VAL A 92 -1.21 4.77 -4.29
CA VAL A 92 -2.65 4.76 -4.04
C VAL A 92 -3.20 3.34 -4.10
N THR A 93 -3.93 2.95 -3.07
CA THR A 93 -4.65 1.67 -3.06
C THR A 93 -5.90 1.77 -3.92
N VAL A 94 -6.04 0.86 -4.88
CA VAL A 94 -7.27 0.68 -5.64
C VAL A 94 -7.60 -0.80 -5.74
N ASN A 95 -8.81 -1.14 -5.35
CA ASN A 95 -9.33 -2.50 -5.42
C ASN A 95 -9.79 -2.83 -6.85
N GLN A 96 -8.97 -3.57 -7.59
CA GLN A 96 -9.22 -3.92 -8.99
C GLN A 96 -10.50 -4.75 -9.18
N SER A 97 -10.98 -5.46 -8.14
CA SER A 97 -12.17 -6.32 -8.26
C SER A 97 -13.45 -5.56 -8.62
N TYR A 98 -13.46 -4.25 -8.41
CA TYR A 98 -14.65 -3.39 -8.68
C TYR A 98 -14.35 -2.31 -9.71
N GLU A 99 -13.21 -2.41 -10.40
CA GLU A 99 -12.81 -1.47 -11.44
C GLU A 99 -13.01 -2.03 -12.85
N VAL A 100 -13.23 -1.12 -13.80
CA VAL A 100 -13.18 -1.42 -15.24
C VAL A 100 -11.76 -1.13 -15.73
N PRO A 101 -11.01 -2.12 -16.27
CA PRO A 101 -9.57 -1.96 -16.57
C PRO A 101 -9.24 -0.77 -17.46
N HIS A 102 -10.03 -0.52 -18.51
CA HIS A 102 -9.79 0.61 -19.42
C HIS A 102 -9.96 1.98 -18.72
N LEU A 103 -10.99 2.14 -17.91
CA LEU A 103 -11.25 3.39 -17.18
C LEU A 103 -10.20 3.60 -16.07
N PHE A 104 -9.83 2.53 -15.39
CA PHE A 104 -8.79 2.57 -14.38
C PHE A 104 -7.43 2.92 -14.99
N ALA A 105 -7.03 2.25 -16.08
CA ALA A 105 -5.78 2.53 -16.78
C ALA A 105 -5.69 4.02 -17.20
N ARG A 106 -6.79 4.58 -17.73
CA ARG A 106 -6.88 6.00 -18.08
C ARG A 106 -6.70 6.92 -16.89
N ARG A 107 -7.32 6.63 -15.75
CA ARG A 107 -7.14 7.42 -14.52
C ARG A 107 -5.69 7.38 -14.04
N MET A 108 -5.06 6.21 -14.02
CA MET A 108 -3.67 6.06 -13.61
C MET A 108 -2.70 6.79 -14.53
N SER A 109 -2.90 6.73 -15.87
CA SER A 109 -2.09 7.52 -16.81
C SER A 109 -2.26 9.03 -16.59
N THR A 110 -3.50 9.48 -16.31
CA THR A 110 -3.74 10.89 -15.97
C THR A 110 -3.00 11.31 -14.69
N LEU A 111 -3.02 10.48 -13.65
CA LEU A 111 -2.28 10.76 -12.42
C LEU A 111 -0.78 10.76 -12.64
N ASP A 112 -0.27 9.86 -13.48
CA ASP A 112 1.15 9.77 -13.80
C ASP A 112 1.61 11.00 -14.59
N HIS A 113 0.82 11.50 -15.55
CA HIS A 113 1.07 12.77 -16.22
C HIS A 113 1.07 13.94 -15.25
N LEU A 114 0.01 14.12 -14.45
CA LEU A 114 -0.14 15.25 -13.53
C LEU A 114 0.89 15.25 -12.40
N SER A 115 1.42 14.09 -12.05
CA SER A 115 2.48 13.93 -11.04
C SER A 115 3.88 13.82 -11.66
N GLU A 116 4.02 13.99 -12.98
CA GLU A 116 5.31 13.90 -13.68
C GLU A 116 6.06 12.58 -13.40
N GLY A 117 5.32 11.46 -13.47
CA GLY A 117 5.89 10.12 -13.26
C GLY A 117 6.06 9.73 -11.79
N ARG A 118 5.23 10.25 -10.88
CA ARG A 118 5.31 9.92 -9.45
C ARG A 118 4.14 9.08 -8.95
N ALA A 119 3.29 8.57 -9.85
CA ALA A 119 2.17 7.72 -9.49
C ALA A 119 2.60 6.27 -9.22
N ALA A 120 2.00 5.66 -8.22
CA ALA A 120 2.10 4.23 -7.93
C ALA A 120 0.73 3.66 -7.55
N TRP A 121 0.55 2.38 -7.81
CA TRP A 121 -0.68 1.65 -7.52
C TRP A 121 -0.43 0.49 -6.57
N ASN A 122 -1.09 0.50 -5.41
CA ASN A 122 -1.17 -0.66 -4.54
C ASN A 122 -2.32 -1.56 -4.98
N ILE A 123 -1.98 -2.72 -5.52
CA ILE A 123 -2.91 -3.68 -6.08
C ILE A 123 -3.53 -4.49 -4.94
N VAL A 124 -4.84 -4.39 -4.78
CA VAL A 124 -5.60 -5.21 -3.83
C VAL A 124 -6.76 -5.90 -4.51
N THR A 125 -7.09 -7.10 -4.04
CA THR A 125 -8.20 -7.92 -4.54
C THR A 125 -9.44 -7.85 -3.65
N GLY A 126 -9.37 -7.08 -2.54
CA GLY A 126 -10.44 -6.94 -1.56
C GLY A 126 -10.59 -8.13 -0.62
N PHE A 127 -11.30 -7.90 0.49
CA PHE A 127 -11.59 -8.95 1.48
C PHE A 127 -12.96 -8.75 2.15
N LEU A 128 -13.60 -7.58 2.00
CA LEU A 128 -14.87 -7.25 2.64
C LEU A 128 -16.06 -7.67 1.77
N ASP A 129 -16.98 -8.44 2.31
CA ASP A 129 -18.24 -8.77 1.65
C ASP A 129 -19.14 -7.54 1.47
N SER A 130 -19.04 -6.56 2.38
CA SER A 130 -19.71 -5.27 2.26
C SER A 130 -19.29 -4.50 0.99
N ALA A 131 -18.03 -4.63 0.56
CA ALA A 131 -17.55 -4.05 -0.69
C ALA A 131 -18.21 -4.72 -1.92
N ALA A 132 -18.34 -6.04 -1.89
CA ALA A 132 -19.04 -6.77 -2.95
C ALA A 132 -20.51 -6.35 -3.05
N ARG A 133 -21.19 -6.24 -1.90
CA ARG A 133 -22.60 -5.75 -1.85
C ARG A 133 -22.72 -4.32 -2.37
N ALA A 134 -21.81 -3.42 -2.00
CA ALA A 134 -21.78 -2.04 -2.50
C ALA A 134 -21.57 -1.96 -4.02
N ALA A 135 -20.86 -2.94 -4.60
CA ALA A 135 -20.68 -3.07 -6.05
C ALA A 135 -21.79 -3.87 -6.77
N GLY A 136 -22.91 -4.16 -6.10
CA GLY A 136 -24.06 -4.87 -6.68
C GLY A 136 -23.89 -6.39 -6.78
N GLN A 137 -22.88 -6.95 -6.10
CA GLN A 137 -22.66 -8.41 -6.03
C GLN A 137 -23.27 -8.97 -4.74
N THR A 138 -23.69 -10.24 -4.76
CA THR A 138 -24.26 -10.88 -3.57
C THR A 138 -23.19 -11.24 -2.52
N GLN A 139 -22.00 -11.59 -2.96
CA GLN A 139 -20.86 -11.97 -2.11
C GLN A 139 -19.55 -11.77 -2.85
N GLN A 140 -18.45 -11.77 -2.11
CA GLN A 140 -17.08 -11.80 -2.67
C GLN A 140 -16.82 -13.11 -3.43
N LEU A 141 -16.00 -13.01 -4.47
CA LEU A 141 -15.38 -14.19 -5.06
C LEU A 141 -14.47 -14.89 -4.05
N GLY A 142 -14.29 -16.20 -4.17
CA GLY A 142 -13.30 -16.95 -3.40
C GLY A 142 -11.89 -16.36 -3.53
N HIS A 143 -11.05 -16.56 -2.52
CA HIS A 143 -9.72 -15.95 -2.42
C HIS A 143 -8.89 -16.11 -3.71
N ASP A 144 -8.72 -17.33 -4.22
CA ASP A 144 -7.87 -17.59 -5.38
C ASP A 144 -8.51 -17.05 -6.67
N ALA A 145 -9.83 -17.17 -6.82
CA ALA A 145 -10.56 -16.60 -7.96
C ALA A 145 -10.43 -15.06 -8.05
N ARG A 146 -10.29 -14.36 -6.91
CA ARG A 146 -9.99 -12.92 -6.94
C ARG A 146 -8.62 -12.62 -7.54
N TYR A 147 -7.61 -13.46 -7.28
CA TYR A 147 -6.30 -13.33 -7.91
C TYR A 147 -6.29 -13.73 -9.39
N ASP A 148 -7.10 -14.73 -9.79
CA ASP A 148 -7.25 -15.09 -11.20
C ASP A 148 -7.88 -13.94 -11.99
N ARG A 149 -8.89 -13.30 -11.41
CA ARG A 149 -9.47 -12.07 -11.96
C ARG A 149 -8.46 -10.92 -12.00
N ALA A 150 -7.59 -10.81 -10.98
CA ALA A 150 -6.54 -9.80 -10.94
C ALA A 150 -5.48 -10.03 -12.03
N ASP A 151 -5.07 -11.27 -12.30
CA ASP A 151 -4.14 -11.59 -13.39
C ASP A 151 -4.71 -11.18 -14.75
N ASP A 152 -6.00 -11.42 -14.98
CA ASP A 152 -6.68 -11.01 -16.22
C ASP A 152 -6.79 -9.48 -16.34
N PHE A 153 -7.10 -8.80 -15.22
CA PHE A 153 -7.07 -7.34 -15.15
C PHE A 153 -5.70 -6.77 -15.49
N MET A 154 -4.63 -7.33 -14.92
CA MET A 154 -3.25 -6.90 -15.18
C MET A 154 -2.87 -7.10 -16.64
N ALA A 155 -3.23 -8.22 -17.24
CA ALA A 155 -2.95 -8.49 -18.64
C ALA A 155 -3.58 -7.44 -19.57
N LEU A 156 -4.84 -7.06 -19.31
CA LEU A 156 -5.50 -6.01 -20.08
C LEU A 156 -4.90 -4.62 -19.80
N ALA A 157 -4.63 -4.30 -18.54
CA ALA A 157 -4.01 -3.03 -18.19
C ALA A 157 -2.62 -2.86 -18.82
N TYR A 158 -1.79 -3.91 -18.84
CA TYR A 158 -0.50 -3.88 -19.51
C TYR A 158 -0.62 -3.70 -21.02
N LYS A 159 -1.56 -4.38 -21.69
CA LYS A 159 -1.84 -4.15 -23.11
C LYS A 159 -2.15 -2.68 -23.39
N LEU A 160 -2.95 -2.03 -22.53
CA LEU A 160 -3.31 -0.62 -22.67
C LEU A 160 -2.09 0.30 -22.46
N TRP A 161 -1.34 0.12 -21.37
CA TRP A 161 -0.23 1.00 -21.03
C TRP A 161 1.03 0.77 -21.87
N GLU A 162 1.38 -0.48 -22.12
CA GLU A 162 2.66 -0.84 -22.76
C GLU A 162 2.52 -1.11 -24.26
N GLY A 163 1.34 -1.59 -24.73
CA GLY A 163 1.16 -2.11 -26.08
C GLY A 163 0.41 -1.20 -27.06
N SER A 164 -0.38 -0.23 -26.57
CA SER A 164 -1.24 0.54 -27.47
C SER A 164 -0.52 1.66 -28.22
N TRP A 165 0.52 2.26 -27.65
CA TRP A 165 1.25 3.38 -28.26
C TRP A 165 2.75 3.08 -28.31
N GLU A 166 3.39 3.35 -29.47
CA GLU A 166 4.85 3.38 -29.57
C GLU A 166 5.40 4.66 -28.90
N ASP A 167 6.70 4.65 -28.56
CA ASP A 167 7.31 5.75 -27.82
C ASP A 167 7.38 7.07 -28.62
N ASP A 168 7.47 6.98 -29.95
CA ASP A 168 7.53 8.09 -30.88
C ASP A 168 6.22 8.32 -31.66
N ALA A 169 5.08 7.83 -31.16
CA ALA A 169 3.78 8.01 -31.79
C ALA A 169 3.34 9.48 -31.81
N VAL A 170 3.62 10.25 -30.74
CA VAL A 170 3.28 11.67 -30.65
C VAL A 170 4.40 12.53 -31.20
N VAL A 171 4.12 13.28 -32.27
CA VAL A 171 5.13 14.09 -33.00
C VAL A 171 4.92 15.59 -32.97
N HIS A 172 3.69 16.07 -32.71
CA HIS A 172 3.33 17.48 -32.69
C HIS A 172 3.81 18.29 -33.92
N ASP A 173 3.82 17.68 -35.12
CA ASP A 173 4.22 18.37 -36.35
C ASP A 173 3.14 19.35 -36.79
N ARG A 174 3.35 20.62 -36.48
CA ARG A 174 2.43 21.72 -36.78
C ARG A 174 2.38 22.00 -38.27
N ALA A 175 3.51 21.83 -38.99
CA ALA A 175 3.58 22.14 -40.43
C ALA A 175 2.83 21.10 -41.27
N ALA A 176 3.03 19.83 -40.93
CA ALA A 176 2.30 18.72 -41.56
C ALA A 176 0.88 18.53 -40.98
N ARG A 177 0.52 19.22 -39.90
CA ARG A 177 -0.73 19.04 -39.16
C ARG A 177 -0.93 17.60 -38.67
N ILE A 178 0.15 16.99 -38.22
CA ILE A 178 0.17 15.65 -37.64
C ILE A 178 0.48 15.79 -36.15
N HIS A 179 -0.50 15.50 -35.28
CA HIS A 179 -0.29 15.44 -33.84
C HIS A 179 0.33 14.09 -33.46
N THR A 180 -0.25 13.03 -33.93
CA THR A 180 0.12 11.65 -33.64
C THR A 180 0.18 10.87 -34.93
N ARG A 181 1.14 9.97 -35.08
CA ARG A 181 1.24 9.02 -36.20
C ARG A 181 0.24 7.89 -35.96
N PRO A 182 -0.81 7.76 -36.78
CA PRO A 182 -1.84 6.73 -36.59
C PRO A 182 -1.32 5.30 -36.71
N ASP A 183 -0.28 5.08 -37.55
CA ASP A 183 0.39 3.80 -37.73
C ASP A 183 1.18 3.31 -36.53
N LYS A 184 1.40 4.19 -35.56
CA LYS A 184 2.08 3.92 -34.26
C LYS A 184 1.15 3.82 -33.08
N VAL A 185 -0.16 3.77 -33.33
CA VAL A 185 -1.18 3.57 -32.29
C VAL A 185 -1.93 2.28 -32.58
N HIS A 186 -1.72 1.28 -31.77
CA HIS A 186 -2.16 -0.07 -32.00
C HIS A 186 -3.46 -0.40 -31.28
N ARG A 187 -4.33 -1.15 -31.97
CA ARG A 187 -5.58 -1.66 -31.40
C ARG A 187 -5.29 -2.80 -30.45
N ILE A 188 -5.80 -2.69 -29.24
CA ILE A 188 -5.69 -3.71 -28.21
C ILE A 188 -6.90 -4.63 -28.31
N ARG A 189 -6.64 -5.93 -28.46
CA ARG A 189 -7.64 -6.99 -28.33
C ARG A 189 -7.33 -7.83 -27.11
N HIS A 190 -8.33 -8.05 -26.27
CA HIS A 190 -8.25 -8.88 -25.08
C HIS A 190 -9.53 -9.69 -24.95
N GLU A 191 -9.37 -11.01 -24.88
CA GLU A 191 -10.44 -11.99 -24.68
C GLU A 191 -10.05 -12.85 -23.50
N GLY A 192 -10.18 -12.30 -22.29
CA GLY A 192 -9.86 -12.96 -21.04
C GLY A 192 -11.07 -13.61 -20.39
N PRO A 193 -10.86 -14.42 -19.37
CA PRO A 193 -11.95 -15.10 -18.65
C PRO A 193 -12.86 -14.14 -17.88
N TYR A 194 -12.38 -12.95 -17.53
CA TYR A 194 -13.13 -11.95 -16.74
C TYR A 194 -13.33 -10.63 -17.49
N TYR A 195 -12.44 -10.29 -18.41
CA TYR A 195 -12.48 -9.01 -19.11
C TYR A 195 -12.33 -9.21 -20.61
N GLN A 196 -13.00 -8.34 -21.36
CA GLN A 196 -12.91 -8.28 -22.83
C GLN A 196 -12.73 -6.82 -23.24
N ALA A 197 -11.89 -6.58 -24.25
CA ALA A 197 -11.70 -5.25 -24.83
C ALA A 197 -11.26 -5.35 -26.30
N ASP A 198 -11.77 -4.42 -27.09
CA ASP A 198 -11.35 -4.19 -28.46
C ASP A 198 -11.32 -2.68 -28.71
N THR A 199 -10.15 -2.04 -28.49
CA THR A 199 -10.01 -0.58 -28.45
C THR A 199 -8.58 -0.14 -28.71
N ILE A 200 -8.37 1.16 -28.95
CA ILE A 200 -7.08 1.83 -28.69
C ILE A 200 -7.10 2.44 -27.30
N PHE A 201 -5.93 2.60 -26.69
CA PHE A 201 -5.85 3.35 -25.43
C PHE A 201 -5.93 4.86 -25.73
N LEU A 202 -6.73 5.60 -24.95
CA LEU A 202 -7.02 7.00 -25.25
C LEU A 202 -5.98 7.99 -24.73
N SER A 203 -5.20 7.58 -23.71
CA SER A 203 -4.13 8.43 -23.17
C SER A 203 -2.84 8.17 -23.94
N GLU A 204 -2.14 9.25 -24.27
CA GLU A 204 -0.75 9.13 -24.71
C GLU A 204 0.13 8.55 -23.61
N PRO A 205 1.33 8.03 -23.95
CA PRO A 205 2.21 7.43 -22.96
C PRO A 205 2.56 8.38 -21.82
N SER A 206 2.28 7.99 -20.60
CA SER A 206 2.73 8.73 -19.42
C SER A 206 4.21 8.43 -19.12
N PRO A 207 4.89 9.23 -18.27
CA PRO A 207 6.33 9.08 -18.02
C PRO A 207 6.76 7.68 -17.60
N GLN A 208 5.97 6.99 -16.79
CA GLN A 208 6.24 5.61 -16.35
C GLN A 208 5.52 4.56 -17.19
N ARG A 209 4.53 4.93 -18.01
CA ARG A 209 3.52 4.10 -18.65
C ARG A 209 2.72 3.28 -17.65
N THR A 210 3.23 2.15 -17.22
CA THR A 210 2.70 1.42 -16.07
C THR A 210 3.14 2.15 -14.78
N PRO A 211 2.25 2.52 -13.86
CA PRO A 211 2.65 3.09 -12.57
C PRO A 211 3.52 2.12 -11.77
N VAL A 212 4.28 2.59 -10.79
CA VAL A 212 4.99 1.67 -9.86
C VAL A 212 3.97 0.78 -9.14
N LEU A 213 4.24 -0.52 -9.08
CA LEU A 213 3.30 -1.53 -8.61
C LEU A 213 3.65 -1.99 -7.18
N PHE A 214 2.78 -1.67 -6.23
CA PHE A 214 2.82 -2.16 -4.86
C PHE A 214 1.86 -3.33 -4.65
N GLN A 215 2.19 -4.22 -3.69
CA GLN A 215 1.33 -5.34 -3.32
C GLN A 215 1.62 -5.82 -1.89
N ALA A 216 0.61 -6.37 -1.20
CA ALA A 216 0.68 -6.79 0.21
C ALA A 216 0.05 -8.18 0.45
N GLY A 217 0.22 -9.16 -0.44
CA GLY A 217 -0.36 -10.50 -0.29
C GLY A 217 0.60 -11.49 0.34
N ALA A 218 0.26 -12.02 1.52
CA ALA A 218 1.07 -12.98 2.25
C ALA A 218 0.66 -14.45 2.03
N SER A 219 -0.46 -14.72 1.34
CA SER A 219 -0.87 -16.07 0.98
C SER A 219 0.01 -16.64 -0.14
N LYS A 220 0.04 -17.97 -0.32
CA LYS A 220 0.79 -18.59 -1.41
C LYS A 220 0.43 -17.98 -2.77
N ARG A 221 -0.88 -17.85 -3.07
CA ARG A 221 -1.38 -17.26 -4.31
C ARG A 221 -1.02 -15.76 -4.41
N GLY A 222 -1.05 -15.02 -3.27
CA GLY A 222 -0.63 -13.63 -3.18
C GLY A 222 0.86 -13.46 -3.44
N MET A 223 1.71 -14.35 -2.94
CA MET A 223 3.16 -14.34 -3.20
C MET A 223 3.48 -14.67 -4.67
N ASP A 224 2.74 -15.59 -5.31
CA ASP A 224 2.86 -15.86 -6.76
C ASP A 224 2.50 -14.61 -7.59
N PHE A 225 1.42 -13.93 -7.21
CA PHE A 225 1.01 -12.68 -7.85
C PHE A 225 2.04 -11.57 -7.65
N ALA A 226 2.56 -11.40 -6.43
CA ALA A 226 3.62 -10.43 -6.12
C ALA A 226 4.88 -10.70 -6.96
N ALA A 227 5.35 -11.94 -7.01
CA ALA A 227 6.52 -12.35 -7.76
C ALA A 227 6.39 -12.03 -9.26
N ARG A 228 5.18 -12.13 -9.82
CA ARG A 228 4.91 -11.84 -11.23
C ARG A 228 4.78 -10.35 -11.53
N HIS A 229 4.04 -9.60 -10.69
CA HIS A 229 3.56 -8.26 -11.02
C HIS A 229 4.17 -7.14 -10.17
N ALA A 230 4.42 -7.37 -8.88
CA ALA A 230 4.80 -6.29 -7.99
C ALA A 230 6.27 -5.85 -8.15
N GLU A 231 6.52 -4.57 -7.90
CA GLU A 231 7.85 -3.99 -7.75
C GLU A 231 8.15 -3.72 -6.27
N CYS A 232 7.15 -3.27 -5.52
CA CYS A 232 7.22 -2.92 -4.10
C CYS A 232 6.29 -3.84 -3.30
N ILE A 233 6.82 -4.54 -2.30
CA ILE A 233 6.09 -5.60 -1.59
C ILE A 233 6.15 -5.34 -0.09
N PHE A 234 4.97 -5.32 0.54
CA PHE A 234 4.90 -5.24 1.99
C PHE A 234 5.05 -6.62 2.62
N VAL A 235 5.95 -6.71 3.59
CA VAL A 235 6.19 -7.91 4.40
C VAL A 235 5.85 -7.65 5.85
N SER A 236 5.58 -8.72 6.61
CA SER A 236 5.20 -8.64 8.02
C SER A 236 5.76 -9.82 8.80
N GLY A 237 5.68 -9.77 10.13
CA GLY A 237 6.18 -10.78 11.05
C GLY A 237 7.45 -10.33 11.77
N THR A 238 8.14 -11.26 12.43
CA THR A 238 9.47 -11.02 13.01
C THR A 238 10.52 -10.82 11.90
N LYS A 239 11.70 -10.30 12.23
CA LYS A 239 12.81 -10.15 11.28
C LYS A 239 13.13 -11.47 10.55
N ALA A 240 13.15 -12.59 11.28
CA ALA A 240 13.37 -13.91 10.68
C ALA A 240 12.27 -14.30 9.69
N GLN A 241 11.00 -14.12 10.05
CA GLN A 241 9.86 -14.41 9.18
C GLN A 241 9.79 -13.50 7.95
N ALA A 242 10.11 -12.21 8.11
CA ALA A 242 10.21 -11.27 7.00
C ALA A 242 11.32 -11.72 6.02
N ARG A 243 12.49 -12.11 6.53
CA ARG A 243 13.59 -12.64 5.72
C ARG A 243 13.20 -13.91 4.94
N GLU A 244 12.51 -14.86 5.58
CA GLU A 244 12.00 -16.06 4.92
C GLU A 244 11.01 -15.71 3.81
N THR A 245 10.06 -14.81 4.08
CA THR A 245 9.08 -14.36 3.10
C THR A 245 9.75 -13.65 1.90
N ILE A 246 10.74 -12.80 2.16
CA ILE A 246 11.54 -12.12 1.13
C ILE A 246 12.27 -13.14 0.26
N ALA A 247 12.90 -14.15 0.88
CA ALA A 247 13.60 -15.21 0.16
C ALA A 247 12.65 -16.03 -0.72
N ASP A 248 11.45 -16.41 -0.22
CA ASP A 248 10.47 -17.16 -0.99
C ASP A 248 9.93 -16.37 -2.19
N ILE A 249 9.49 -15.11 -1.97
CA ILE A 249 9.00 -14.25 -3.07
C ILE A 249 10.12 -14.01 -4.09
N THR A 250 11.34 -13.78 -3.64
CA THR A 250 12.50 -13.59 -4.53
C THR A 250 12.77 -14.85 -5.37
N ALA A 251 12.73 -16.04 -4.77
CA ALA A 251 12.91 -17.30 -5.49
C ALA A 251 11.85 -17.51 -6.58
N ARG A 252 10.57 -17.20 -6.27
CA ARG A 252 9.46 -17.24 -7.25
C ARG A 252 9.69 -16.24 -8.38
N ALA A 253 10.11 -15.00 -8.07
CA ALA A 253 10.39 -13.97 -9.06
C ALA A 253 11.57 -14.36 -9.98
N VAL A 254 12.62 -14.95 -9.42
CA VAL A 254 13.77 -15.47 -10.17
C VAL A 254 13.34 -16.62 -11.12
N ALA A 255 12.47 -17.50 -10.69
CA ALA A 255 11.91 -18.56 -11.54
C ALA A 255 11.10 -17.98 -12.72
N LEU A 256 10.59 -16.75 -12.62
CA LEU A 256 9.93 -16.00 -13.70
C LEU A 256 10.90 -15.11 -14.51
N GLY A 257 12.21 -15.24 -14.29
CA GLY A 257 13.25 -14.47 -15.01
C GLY A 257 13.55 -13.10 -14.44
N ARG A 258 12.93 -12.69 -13.33
CA ARG A 258 13.19 -11.42 -12.64
C ARG A 258 14.44 -11.54 -11.74
N ARG A 259 14.86 -10.42 -11.17
CA ARG A 259 16.02 -10.35 -10.25
C ARG A 259 15.57 -9.80 -8.89
N ARG A 260 16.31 -10.10 -7.81
CA ARG A 260 16.08 -9.47 -6.48
C ARG A 260 16.08 -7.92 -6.58
N ALA A 261 16.95 -7.37 -7.42
CA ALA A 261 17.06 -5.92 -7.64
C ALA A 261 15.80 -5.29 -8.29
N ASP A 262 14.92 -6.09 -8.88
CA ASP A 262 13.64 -5.61 -9.43
C ASP A 262 12.54 -5.49 -8.37
N LEU A 263 12.84 -5.84 -7.13
CA LEU A 263 11.91 -5.87 -6.01
C LEU A 263 12.42 -4.96 -4.89
N ARG A 264 11.49 -4.31 -4.20
CA ARG A 264 11.72 -3.61 -2.94
C ARG A 264 10.76 -4.13 -1.90
N PHE A 265 11.28 -4.50 -0.75
CA PHE A 265 10.51 -5.03 0.36
C PHE A 265 10.43 -4.02 1.49
N PHE A 266 9.22 -3.76 1.96
CA PHE A 266 8.94 -2.80 3.02
C PHE A 266 8.24 -3.47 4.19
N VAL A 267 8.66 -3.13 5.41
CA VAL A 267 7.95 -3.53 6.62
C VAL A 267 7.13 -2.36 7.16
N GLY A 268 5.86 -2.62 7.52
CA GLY A 268 5.02 -1.62 8.16
C GLY A 268 5.37 -1.49 9.64
N THR A 269 5.70 -0.30 10.13
CA THR A 269 5.99 -0.06 11.54
C THR A 269 5.51 1.30 12.01
N ILE A 270 5.23 1.40 13.32
CA ILE A 270 5.00 2.67 14.02
C ILE A 270 6.31 3.10 14.64
N VAL A 271 6.65 4.36 14.45
CA VAL A 271 7.79 5.02 15.12
C VAL A 271 7.25 6.11 16.04
N VAL A 272 7.66 6.07 17.29
CA VAL A 272 7.44 7.15 18.27
C VAL A 272 8.81 7.62 18.73
N VAL A 273 9.28 8.72 18.14
CA VAL A 273 10.59 9.30 18.42
C VAL A 273 10.44 10.52 19.32
N GLY A 274 11.33 10.69 20.29
CA GLY A 274 11.46 11.86 21.15
C GLY A 274 12.89 12.40 21.13
N ALA A 275 13.12 13.59 21.65
CA ALA A 275 14.45 14.13 21.87
C ALA A 275 15.25 13.26 22.88
N THR A 276 14.54 12.56 23.76
CA THR A 276 15.07 11.56 24.70
C THR A 276 14.20 10.31 24.69
N GLU A 277 14.76 9.19 25.17
CA GLU A 277 13.98 7.95 25.37
C GLU A 277 12.80 8.17 26.34
N ALA A 278 13.00 8.95 27.40
CA ALA A 278 11.97 9.24 28.38
C ALA A 278 10.78 9.97 27.72
N GLU A 279 11.04 10.98 26.93
CA GLU A 279 10.00 11.72 26.18
C GLU A 279 9.25 10.80 25.19
N ALA A 280 9.96 9.98 24.44
CA ALA A 280 9.33 9.03 23.52
C ALA A 280 8.41 8.04 24.24
N ARG A 281 8.85 7.53 25.42
CA ARG A 281 8.06 6.61 26.26
C ARG A 281 6.83 7.28 26.84
N GLU A 282 6.95 8.52 27.31
CA GLU A 282 5.82 9.32 27.81
C GLU A 282 4.79 9.54 26.71
N ARG A 283 5.23 9.97 25.52
CA ARG A 283 4.38 10.16 24.34
C ARG A 283 3.68 8.85 23.92
N PHE A 284 4.40 7.76 23.93
CA PHE A 284 3.82 6.45 23.63
C PHE A 284 2.76 6.03 24.67
N ALA A 285 3.01 6.28 25.94
CA ALA A 285 2.03 6.01 27.01
C ALA A 285 0.77 6.89 26.85
N GLU A 286 0.94 8.16 26.47
CA GLU A 286 -0.16 9.06 26.15
C GLU A 286 -1.00 8.52 24.96
N TYR A 287 -0.35 8.10 23.86
CA TYR A 287 -1.05 7.49 22.73
C TYR A 287 -1.81 6.23 23.11
N ARG A 288 -1.22 5.38 23.93
CA ARG A 288 -1.90 4.17 24.45
C ARG A 288 -3.13 4.50 25.29
N HIS A 289 -3.11 5.60 26.03
CA HIS A 289 -4.27 6.04 26.82
C HIS A 289 -5.47 6.41 25.95
N HIS A 290 -5.22 6.94 24.75
CA HIS A 290 -6.24 7.28 23.77
C HIS A 290 -6.63 6.13 22.83
N ALA A 291 -5.90 5.03 22.82
CA ALA A 291 -6.20 3.89 21.97
C ALA A 291 -7.51 3.21 22.38
N SER A 292 -8.31 2.83 21.40
CA SER A 292 -9.60 2.14 21.60
C SER A 292 -9.47 0.64 21.33
N PRO A 293 -9.59 -0.22 22.35
CA PRO A 293 -9.65 -1.66 22.16
C PRO A 293 -10.83 -2.11 21.31
N GLU A 294 -12.00 -1.48 21.47
CA GLU A 294 -13.18 -1.80 20.66
C GLU A 294 -12.96 -1.50 19.17
N ALA A 295 -12.36 -0.34 18.87
CA ALA A 295 -11.98 0.00 17.51
C ALA A 295 -10.99 -1.02 16.89
N GLY A 296 -10.02 -1.47 17.68
CA GLY A 296 -9.08 -2.52 17.30
C GLY A 296 -9.76 -3.82 16.96
N LEU A 297 -10.68 -4.29 17.80
CA LEU A 297 -11.44 -5.53 17.58
C LEU A 297 -12.41 -5.42 16.39
N ALA A 298 -13.10 -4.29 16.23
CA ALA A 298 -13.98 -4.06 15.09
C ALA A 298 -13.21 -4.12 13.76
N HIS A 299 -12.02 -3.48 13.70
CA HIS A 299 -11.15 -3.54 12.54
C HIS A 299 -10.64 -4.96 12.28
N PHE A 300 -10.21 -5.64 13.34
CA PHE A 300 -9.68 -6.99 13.23
C PHE A 300 -10.74 -8.01 12.81
N SER A 301 -11.97 -7.86 13.32
CA SER A 301 -13.13 -8.64 12.86
C SER A 301 -13.36 -8.49 11.36
N ALA A 302 -13.30 -7.26 10.85
CA ALA A 302 -13.45 -6.99 9.42
C ALA A 302 -12.32 -7.62 8.58
N GLN A 303 -11.06 -7.53 9.04
CA GLN A 303 -9.92 -8.09 8.32
C GLN A 303 -9.91 -9.62 8.25
N THR A 304 -10.41 -10.28 9.28
CA THR A 304 -10.39 -11.75 9.39
C THR A 304 -11.70 -12.41 8.97
N GLY A 305 -12.79 -11.64 8.91
CA GLY A 305 -14.15 -12.16 8.74
C GLY A 305 -14.69 -12.85 10.00
N ILE A 306 -14.04 -12.68 11.16
CA ILE A 306 -14.40 -13.31 12.43
C ILE A 306 -15.02 -12.27 13.35
N ASP A 307 -16.23 -12.53 13.82
CA ASP A 307 -16.90 -11.68 14.81
C ASP A 307 -16.30 -11.89 16.21
N PHE A 308 -15.30 -11.08 16.58
CA PHE A 308 -14.67 -11.16 17.90
C PHE A 308 -15.54 -10.64 19.05
N SER A 309 -16.71 -10.06 18.78
CA SER A 309 -17.67 -9.70 19.84
C SER A 309 -18.21 -10.91 20.60
N ARG A 310 -18.11 -12.09 19.97
CA ARG A 310 -18.57 -13.37 20.55
C ARG A 310 -17.58 -14.04 21.47
N PHE A 311 -16.35 -13.49 21.59
CA PHE A 311 -15.29 -14.08 22.40
C PHE A 311 -15.10 -13.29 23.69
N ASP A 312 -14.91 -14.00 24.80
CA ASP A 312 -14.39 -13.39 26.01
C ASP A 312 -12.96 -12.89 25.75
N LEU A 313 -12.68 -11.64 26.13
CA LEU A 313 -11.39 -11.00 25.89
C LEU A 313 -10.20 -11.77 26.51
N ASP A 314 -10.44 -12.46 27.59
CA ASP A 314 -9.40 -13.18 28.37
C ASP A 314 -9.44 -14.69 28.14
N ALA A 315 -10.46 -15.19 27.48
CA ALA A 315 -10.52 -16.61 27.12
C ALA A 315 -9.60 -16.97 25.95
N PRO A 316 -8.97 -18.14 25.99
CA PRO A 316 -8.22 -18.64 24.84
C PRO A 316 -9.09 -18.69 23.58
N ILE A 317 -8.56 -18.23 22.45
CA ILE A 317 -9.22 -18.41 21.16
C ILE A 317 -9.04 -19.89 20.78
N THR A 318 -10.01 -20.70 21.16
CA THR A 318 -10.03 -22.16 20.91
C THR A 318 -11.16 -22.51 19.96
N ASN A 319 -10.97 -23.58 19.20
CA ASN A 319 -11.98 -24.21 18.35
C ASN A 319 -12.47 -23.31 17.18
N PRO A 320 -11.71 -23.22 16.11
CA PRO A 320 -12.08 -22.41 14.97
C PRO A 320 -13.21 -23.05 14.14
N ASP A 321 -14.39 -22.46 14.18
CA ASP A 321 -15.53 -22.89 13.35
C ASP A 321 -15.37 -22.50 11.86
N THR A 322 -14.39 -21.65 11.53
CA THR A 322 -14.19 -21.17 10.17
C THR A 322 -12.75 -21.40 9.68
N GLN A 323 -12.58 -21.56 8.36
CA GLN A 323 -11.25 -21.69 7.74
C GLN A 323 -10.41 -20.40 7.94
N ALA A 324 -11.04 -19.22 7.97
CA ALA A 324 -10.37 -17.96 8.25
C ALA A 324 -9.77 -17.93 9.66
N LEU A 325 -10.51 -18.42 10.67
CA LEU A 325 -10.03 -18.53 12.05
C LEU A 325 -8.90 -19.54 12.18
N LYS A 326 -8.99 -20.68 11.47
CA LYS A 326 -7.90 -21.67 11.41
C LYS A 326 -6.61 -21.06 10.88
N SER A 327 -6.67 -20.47 9.70
CA SER A 327 -5.51 -19.84 9.06
C SER A 327 -4.94 -18.69 9.91
N PHE A 328 -5.82 -17.93 10.57
CA PHE A 328 -5.41 -16.89 11.49
C PHE A 328 -4.69 -17.48 12.72
N LEU A 329 -5.28 -18.44 13.42
CA LEU A 329 -4.68 -19.09 14.57
C LEU A 329 -3.36 -19.79 14.21
N GLU A 330 -3.28 -20.48 13.10
CA GLU A 330 -2.04 -21.06 12.59
C GLU A 330 -0.95 -19.98 12.41
N SER A 331 -1.31 -18.86 11.80
CA SER A 331 -0.38 -17.74 11.60
C SER A 331 0.13 -17.14 12.91
N VAL A 332 -0.73 -17.08 13.92
CA VAL A 332 -0.46 -16.49 15.23
C VAL A 332 0.25 -17.51 16.15
N THR A 333 -0.19 -18.76 16.19
CA THR A 333 0.41 -19.82 17.01
C THR A 333 1.80 -20.21 16.51
N THR A 334 2.00 -20.30 15.21
CA THR A 334 3.33 -20.55 14.60
C THR A 334 4.31 -19.42 14.96
N ARG A 335 3.81 -18.18 15.10
CA ARG A 335 4.62 -17.00 15.48
C ARG A 335 4.92 -16.92 16.97
N SER A 336 4.11 -17.55 17.82
CA SER A 336 4.12 -17.34 19.28
C SER A 336 4.90 -18.39 20.08
N GLY A 337 5.50 -19.38 19.44
CA GLY A 337 6.24 -20.42 20.15
C GLY A 337 5.38 -21.21 21.17
N GLY A 338 4.11 -21.44 20.88
CA GLY A 338 3.18 -22.19 21.73
C GLY A 338 2.43 -21.38 22.80
N GLN A 339 2.48 -20.04 22.74
CA GLN A 339 1.73 -19.20 23.65
C GLN A 339 0.22 -19.20 23.33
N VAL A 340 -0.61 -19.24 24.37
CA VAL A 340 -2.07 -19.14 24.24
C VAL A 340 -2.46 -17.72 23.85
N TRP A 341 -3.23 -17.58 22.79
CA TRP A 341 -3.74 -16.28 22.33
C TRP A 341 -5.13 -16.02 22.88
N THR A 342 -5.32 -14.79 23.33
CA THR A 342 -6.63 -14.24 23.75
C THR A 342 -6.90 -12.98 22.91
N PRO A 343 -8.17 -12.57 22.72
CA PRO A 343 -8.47 -11.27 22.08
C PRO A 343 -7.75 -10.08 22.74
N ARG A 344 -7.63 -10.07 24.07
CA ARG A 344 -6.88 -9.03 24.80
C ARG A 344 -5.42 -8.98 24.37
N ARG A 345 -4.77 -10.11 24.26
CA ARG A 345 -3.36 -10.19 23.85
C ARG A 345 -3.15 -9.72 22.41
N LEU A 346 -4.10 -10.00 21.52
CA LEU A 346 -4.10 -9.45 20.16
C LEU A 346 -4.17 -7.93 20.20
N LEU A 347 -5.06 -7.38 21.03
CA LEU A 347 -5.19 -5.93 21.20
C LEU A 347 -3.93 -5.28 21.75
N ASP A 348 -3.30 -5.88 22.74
CA ASP A 348 -2.06 -5.36 23.33
C ASP A 348 -0.91 -5.25 22.32
N GLN A 349 -0.83 -6.21 21.40
CA GLN A 349 0.15 -6.16 20.31
C GLN A 349 -0.21 -5.14 19.23
N MET A 350 -1.51 -4.95 18.96
CA MET A 350 -2.01 -4.10 17.88
C MET A 350 -2.53 -2.74 18.38
N VAL A 351 -2.17 -2.37 19.59
CA VAL A 351 -2.77 -1.23 20.32
C VAL A 351 -2.80 0.09 19.55
N LEU A 352 -1.86 0.32 18.64
CA LEU A 352 -1.84 1.48 17.76
C LEU A 352 -2.06 1.11 16.28
N GLY A 353 -2.64 -0.07 15.99
CA GLY A 353 -2.97 -0.49 14.62
C GLY A 353 -1.82 -1.16 13.85
N SER A 354 -0.63 -1.27 14.43
CA SER A 354 0.50 -1.97 13.80
C SER A 354 0.45 -3.48 14.09
N ARG A 355 0.83 -4.28 13.10
CA ARG A 355 1.10 -5.72 13.29
C ARG A 355 2.47 -5.99 13.89
N HIS A 356 3.28 -4.96 14.08
CA HIS A 356 4.60 -5.01 14.67
C HIS A 356 4.62 -4.21 15.96
N THR A 357 5.52 -4.57 16.87
CA THR A 357 5.80 -3.78 18.05
C THR A 357 6.28 -2.38 17.62
N PRO A 358 5.67 -1.31 18.10
CA PRO A 358 6.13 0.05 17.83
C PRO A 358 7.58 0.25 18.25
N ILE A 359 8.34 0.97 17.45
CA ILE A 359 9.71 1.39 17.77
C ILE A 359 9.61 2.71 18.53
N VAL A 360 10.01 2.70 19.81
CA VAL A 360 9.86 3.84 20.72
C VAL A 360 11.23 4.17 21.32
N GLY A 361 11.72 5.39 21.15
CA GLY A 361 13.02 5.76 21.68
C GLY A 361 13.53 7.12 21.22
N SER A 362 14.78 7.44 21.60
CA SER A 362 15.50 8.55 21.02
C SER A 362 15.78 8.32 19.52
N ALA A 363 16.21 9.35 18.80
CA ALA A 363 16.53 9.23 17.39
C ALA A 363 17.59 8.15 17.11
N GLU A 364 18.61 8.04 17.99
CA GLU A 364 19.67 7.02 17.89
C GLU A 364 19.10 5.61 18.06
N GLN A 365 18.28 5.39 19.10
CA GLN A 365 17.68 4.07 19.37
C GLN A 365 16.75 3.62 18.25
N VAL A 366 15.94 4.55 17.71
CA VAL A 366 15.06 4.27 16.56
C VAL A 366 15.90 3.94 15.34
N ALA A 367 16.95 4.70 15.07
CA ALA A 367 17.85 4.44 13.94
C ALA A 367 18.55 3.07 14.07
N ASP A 368 19.03 2.69 15.26
CA ASP A 368 19.63 1.38 15.54
C ASP A 368 18.68 0.23 15.19
N GLU A 369 17.41 0.35 15.58
CA GLU A 369 16.41 -0.69 15.31
C GLU A 369 16.04 -0.75 13.80
N LEU A 370 15.91 0.39 13.13
CA LEU A 370 15.67 0.42 11.69
C LEU A 370 16.84 -0.19 10.90
N GLU A 371 18.09 0.16 11.23
CA GLU A 371 19.28 -0.45 10.62
C GLU A 371 19.37 -1.96 10.88
N SER A 372 18.98 -2.39 12.07
CA SER A 372 18.89 -3.81 12.44
C SER A 372 17.90 -4.57 11.54
N TRP A 373 16.74 -3.99 11.25
CA TRP A 373 15.77 -4.57 10.29
C TRP A 373 16.36 -4.74 8.89
N VAL A 374 17.03 -3.71 8.37
CA VAL A 374 17.67 -3.78 7.06
C VAL A 374 18.72 -4.89 7.03
N ARG A 375 19.58 -4.96 8.04
CA ARG A 375 20.68 -5.92 8.12
C ARG A 375 20.20 -7.37 8.33
N GLU A 376 19.21 -7.57 9.20
CA GLU A 376 18.79 -8.91 9.64
C GLU A 376 17.65 -9.49 8.80
N ALA A 377 16.72 -8.65 8.33
CA ALA A 377 15.55 -9.09 7.58
C ALA A 377 15.67 -8.92 6.06
N ASP A 378 16.71 -8.27 5.55
CA ASP A 378 16.91 -7.94 4.12
C ASP A 378 15.78 -7.06 3.53
N VAL A 379 15.18 -6.19 4.37
CA VAL A 379 14.21 -5.21 3.89
C VAL A 379 14.91 -4.04 3.21
N ASP A 380 14.26 -3.45 2.20
CA ASP A 380 14.77 -2.28 1.47
C ASP A 380 14.32 -0.96 2.12
N GLY A 381 13.32 -1.01 3.01
CA GLY A 381 12.79 0.18 3.66
C GLY A 381 11.55 -0.08 4.53
N PHE A 382 10.89 1.02 4.87
CA PHE A 382 9.80 1.01 5.84
C PHE A 382 8.56 1.73 5.33
N ASN A 383 7.39 1.19 5.64
CA ASN A 383 6.14 1.90 5.56
C ASN A 383 5.77 2.41 6.95
N LEU A 384 6.08 3.68 7.23
CA LEU A 384 5.83 4.28 8.53
C LEU A 384 4.34 4.58 8.70
N ILE A 385 3.73 3.97 9.70
CA ILE A 385 2.31 4.09 10.01
C ILE A 385 2.12 5.31 10.89
N ARG A 386 1.17 6.18 10.54
CA ARG A 386 0.85 7.37 11.33
C ARG A 386 0.28 7.02 12.70
N THR A 387 0.54 7.88 13.65
CA THR A 387 -0.15 7.94 14.94
C THR A 387 -0.94 9.24 15.03
N VAL A 388 -0.63 10.11 15.98
CA VAL A 388 -1.24 11.44 16.13
C VAL A 388 -0.68 12.38 15.07
N VAL A 389 -1.53 12.99 14.26
CA VAL A 389 -1.12 13.88 13.17
C VAL A 389 -1.38 15.36 13.53
N PRO A 390 -0.49 16.29 13.10
CA PRO A 390 0.69 16.09 12.24
C PRO A 390 1.97 15.70 12.98
N GLU A 391 1.96 15.66 14.32
CA GLU A 391 3.18 15.56 15.14
C GLU A 391 4.03 14.31 14.82
N CYS A 392 3.40 13.14 14.57
CA CYS A 392 4.16 11.94 14.25
C CYS A 392 5.05 12.09 13.00
N PHE A 393 4.62 12.87 12.01
CA PHE A 393 5.44 13.14 10.82
C PHE A 393 6.49 14.20 11.07
N THR A 394 6.14 15.27 11.79
CA THR A 394 7.09 16.34 12.12
C THR A 394 8.21 15.81 13.01
N ASP A 395 7.91 14.99 14.00
CA ASP A 395 8.91 14.39 14.87
C ASP A 395 9.88 13.48 14.12
N ILE A 396 9.36 12.64 13.21
CA ILE A 396 10.22 11.81 12.37
C ILE A 396 11.12 12.68 11.48
N VAL A 397 10.57 13.71 10.86
CA VAL A 397 11.31 14.60 9.95
C VAL A 397 12.35 15.44 10.71
N ASP A 398 12.02 15.92 11.90
CA ASP A 398 12.84 16.87 12.63
C ASP A 398 13.83 16.21 13.60
N LEU A 399 13.57 14.99 14.06
CA LEU A 399 14.43 14.27 15.00
C LEU A 399 15.13 13.07 14.36
N LEU A 400 14.39 12.16 13.70
CA LEU A 400 14.94 10.91 13.19
C LEU A 400 15.70 11.10 11.87
N VAL A 401 15.16 11.86 10.93
CA VAL A 401 15.79 12.04 9.61
C VAL A 401 17.19 12.66 9.71
N PRO A 402 17.45 13.68 10.54
CA PRO A 402 18.80 14.20 10.76
C PRO A 402 19.79 13.14 11.23
N GLU A 403 19.39 12.28 12.18
CA GLU A 403 20.20 11.18 12.70
C GLU A 403 20.54 10.16 11.60
N LEU A 404 19.54 9.71 10.83
CA LEU A 404 19.75 8.79 9.71
C LEU A 404 20.68 9.38 8.62
N ARG A 405 20.59 10.69 8.39
CA ARG A 405 21.49 11.40 7.46
C ARG A 405 22.91 11.53 8.01
N ALA A 406 23.06 11.77 9.32
CA ALA A 406 24.35 11.83 9.98
C ALA A 406 25.08 10.48 9.92
N ARG A 407 24.36 9.37 10.06
CA ARG A 407 24.87 8.01 9.88
C ARG A 407 25.20 7.66 8.43
N GLY A 408 24.75 8.43 7.47
CA GLY A 408 24.93 8.16 6.03
C GLY A 408 24.04 7.04 5.48
N VAL A 409 23.00 6.62 6.21
CA VAL A 409 22.05 5.56 5.82
C VAL A 409 20.77 6.09 5.20
N TYR A 410 20.62 7.41 5.11
CA TYR A 410 19.49 8.07 4.49
C TYR A 410 19.94 9.13 3.48
N LYS A 411 19.13 9.31 2.43
CA LYS A 411 19.44 10.26 1.36
C LYS A 411 19.53 11.71 1.86
N LYS A 412 20.52 12.45 1.37
CA LYS A 412 20.67 13.88 1.64
C LYS A 412 19.81 14.74 0.72
N ALA A 413 19.58 14.29 -0.50
CA ALA A 413 18.76 14.93 -1.51
C ALA A 413 18.05 13.87 -2.35
N TYR A 414 16.99 14.26 -3.03
CA TYR A 414 16.33 13.38 -3.99
C TYR A 414 17.15 13.24 -5.28
N THR A 415 17.13 12.03 -5.86
CA THR A 415 17.53 11.84 -7.25
C THR A 415 16.44 12.37 -8.17
N PRO A 416 16.75 13.16 -9.21
CA PRO A 416 15.78 13.58 -10.20
C PRO A 416 15.17 12.40 -10.95
N GLY A 417 13.98 12.59 -11.55
CA GLY A 417 13.32 11.58 -12.36
C GLY A 417 12.03 11.04 -11.73
N THR A 418 11.46 10.05 -12.40
CA THR A 418 10.20 9.42 -11.97
C THR A 418 10.36 8.68 -10.65
N LEU A 419 9.25 8.29 -10.02
CA LEU A 419 9.29 7.45 -8.81
C LEU A 419 10.02 6.14 -9.08
N ARG A 420 9.73 5.49 -10.22
CA ARG A 420 10.44 4.25 -10.59
C ARG A 420 11.93 4.50 -10.76
N HIS A 421 12.33 5.60 -11.38
CA HIS A 421 13.75 5.94 -11.51
C HIS A 421 14.44 6.05 -10.15
N LYS A 422 13.81 6.72 -9.20
CA LYS A 422 14.32 6.87 -7.82
C LYS A 422 14.47 5.52 -7.09
N LEU A 423 13.55 4.58 -7.33
CA LEU A 423 13.55 3.28 -6.65
C LEU A 423 14.43 2.22 -7.34
N PHE A 424 14.53 2.26 -8.68
CA PHE A 424 15.10 1.18 -9.49
C PHE A 424 16.12 1.64 -10.53
N GLY A 425 16.34 2.94 -10.71
CA GLY A 425 17.30 3.49 -11.69
C GLY A 425 16.80 3.47 -13.14
N THR A 426 15.51 3.27 -13.38
CA THR A 426 14.88 3.24 -14.71
C THR A 426 13.47 3.81 -14.66
N ASP A 427 13.05 4.50 -15.72
CA ASP A 427 11.69 5.07 -15.81
C ASP A 427 10.65 4.03 -16.23
N ARG A 428 11.07 2.94 -16.86
CA ARG A 428 10.20 1.90 -17.41
C ARG A 428 10.40 0.57 -16.69
N LEU A 429 9.37 -0.26 -16.71
CA LEU A 429 9.50 -1.67 -16.29
C LEU A 429 10.58 -2.37 -17.13
N PRO A 430 11.44 -3.20 -16.53
CA PRO A 430 12.49 -3.92 -17.26
C PRO A 430 11.88 -4.98 -18.20
N ASP A 431 12.61 -5.35 -19.27
CA ASP A 431 12.13 -6.32 -20.27
C ASP A 431 11.81 -7.71 -19.70
N ARG A 432 12.38 -8.04 -18.55
CA ARG A 432 12.08 -9.29 -17.81
C ARG A 432 10.82 -9.22 -16.94
N HIS A 433 10.13 -8.08 -16.88
CA HIS A 433 8.85 -7.96 -16.22
C HIS A 433 7.72 -8.46 -17.12
N ALA A 434 6.68 -9.09 -16.53
CA ALA A 434 5.55 -9.64 -17.28
C ALA A 434 4.88 -8.63 -18.23
N ALA A 435 4.83 -7.35 -17.86
CA ALA A 435 4.27 -6.28 -18.70
C ALA A 435 5.02 -6.07 -20.01
N ALA A 436 6.33 -6.35 -20.06
CA ALA A 436 7.15 -6.10 -21.25
C ALA A 436 6.74 -6.99 -22.44
N SER A 437 6.17 -8.17 -22.16
CA SER A 437 5.65 -9.07 -23.22
C SER A 437 4.47 -8.48 -24.00
N PHE A 438 3.86 -7.41 -23.50
CA PHE A 438 2.74 -6.73 -24.14
C PHE A 438 3.18 -5.50 -24.97
N ARG A 439 4.47 -5.14 -24.93
CA ARG A 439 5.01 -4.07 -25.76
C ARG A 439 4.87 -4.41 -27.24
N PHE A 440 4.55 -3.40 -28.05
CA PHE A 440 4.52 -3.57 -29.49
C PHE A 440 5.89 -4.04 -30.00
N SER A 441 5.86 -5.08 -30.82
CA SER A 441 7.02 -5.56 -31.57
C SER A 441 6.62 -5.71 -33.02
N PRO A 442 7.36 -5.12 -34.00
CA PRO A 442 7.06 -5.26 -35.43
C PRO A 442 7.00 -6.71 -35.90
N ALA A 443 7.59 -7.65 -35.17
CA ALA A 443 7.56 -9.08 -35.48
C ALA A 443 6.27 -9.80 -35.03
N SER A 444 5.38 -9.14 -34.32
CA SER A 444 4.11 -9.69 -33.78
C SER A 444 2.86 -9.11 -34.44
N ALA A 445 3.01 -8.32 -35.50
CA ALA A 445 1.93 -7.69 -36.27
C ALA A 445 1.52 -8.52 -37.50
#